data_fb237fa242016fa6afa442eaa3a700bf
#
_entry.id   fb237fa242016fa6afa442eaa3a700bf
#
_cell.length_a   1.000
_cell.length_b   1.000
_cell.length_c   1.000
_cell.angle_alpha   90.00
_cell.angle_beta   90.00
_cell.angle_gamma   90.00
#
_symmetry.space_group_name_H-M   'P 1'
#
loop_
_entity.id
_entity.type
_entity.pdbx_description
1 polymer ?
#
loop_
_entity_poly.entity_id
_entity_poly.type
_entity_poly.pdbx_seq_one_letter_code
_entity_poly.pdbx_strand_id
1 'polypeptide(L)'
;ISVDLLDPAEATAKLAGLEDATHVFFAAFQPGAGAAADYAKNIAANRDLLVNSVSAIDKASARLERVVLVTGTKYYGSHLGPYKTPAREDDPRHAGANYYFDQIDWLTAFQRGKPWDWVELRPQTLCGFAPGTAMSILPAIAVYAAISKELGLPLRFPGKPGAYNAIYQVTE
;
A
#
# COMPACT_ATOMS: atom_id res chain seq x y z
N ILE A 1 -11.31 -14.37 7.92
CA ILE A 1 -10.25 -14.95 8.79
C ILE A 1 -9.60 -13.79 9.55
N SER A 2 -9.62 -13.83 10.88
CA SER A 2 -8.82 -12.89 11.69
C SER A 2 -7.46 -13.53 11.94
N VAL A 3 -6.37 -12.84 11.57
CA VAL A 3 -4.99 -13.36 11.64
C VAL A 3 -4.03 -12.23 11.94
N ASP A 4 -3.07 -12.46 12.83
CA ASP A 4 -1.91 -11.58 12.96
C ASP A 4 -0.85 -12.01 11.93
N LEU A 5 -0.68 -11.20 10.90
CA LEU A 5 0.31 -11.46 9.86
C LEU A 5 1.75 -11.20 10.31
N LEU A 6 1.97 -10.59 11.47
CA LEU A 6 3.30 -10.45 12.06
C LEU A 6 3.73 -11.71 12.83
N ASP A 7 2.80 -12.59 13.17
CA ASP A 7 3.11 -13.91 13.72
C ASP A 7 3.14 -14.95 12.58
N PRO A 8 4.33 -15.44 12.17
CA PRO A 8 4.44 -16.39 11.07
C PRO A 8 3.80 -17.76 11.37
N ALA A 9 3.72 -18.14 12.65
CA ALA A 9 3.07 -19.40 13.05
C ALA A 9 1.56 -19.28 12.94
N GLU A 10 0.99 -18.16 13.43
CA GLU A 10 -0.44 -17.89 13.31
C GLU A 10 -0.85 -17.72 11.84
N ALA A 11 -0.07 -16.98 11.04
CA ALA A 11 -0.31 -16.83 9.61
C ALA A 11 -0.35 -18.19 8.91
N THR A 12 0.65 -19.04 9.15
CA THR A 12 0.71 -20.41 8.58
C THR A 12 -0.50 -21.25 8.98
N ALA A 13 -0.85 -21.24 10.26
CA ALA A 13 -1.95 -22.08 10.77
C ALA A 13 -3.32 -21.62 10.25
N LYS A 14 -3.58 -20.30 10.25
CA LYS A 14 -4.90 -19.78 9.88
C LYS A 14 -5.11 -19.65 8.37
N LEU A 15 -4.05 -19.50 7.59
CA LEU A 15 -4.13 -19.44 6.13
C LEU A 15 -4.02 -20.81 5.47
N ALA A 16 -3.73 -21.86 6.22
CA ALA A 16 -3.64 -23.24 5.70
C ALA A 16 -4.89 -23.73 4.97
N GLY A 17 -6.08 -23.23 5.35
CA GLY A 17 -7.34 -23.58 4.70
C GLY A 17 -7.61 -22.86 3.36
N LEU A 18 -6.66 -22.10 2.83
CA LEU A 18 -6.80 -21.38 1.54
C LEU A 18 -6.24 -22.22 0.37
N GLU A 19 -6.52 -23.50 0.34
CA GLU A 19 -6.02 -24.45 -0.67
C GLU A 19 -6.45 -24.13 -2.09
N ASP A 20 -7.58 -23.42 -2.24
CA ASP A 20 -8.16 -23.01 -3.53
C ASP A 20 -7.78 -21.59 -3.96
N ALA A 21 -6.92 -20.91 -3.22
CA ALA A 21 -6.52 -19.55 -3.56
C ALA A 21 -5.72 -19.53 -4.88
N THR A 22 -6.22 -18.77 -5.86
CA THR A 22 -5.54 -18.57 -7.14
C THR A 22 -4.83 -17.22 -7.20
N HIS A 23 -5.34 -16.22 -6.49
CA HIS A 23 -4.81 -14.86 -6.52
C HIS A 23 -4.70 -14.30 -5.10
N VAL A 24 -3.60 -13.58 -4.85
CA VAL A 24 -3.39 -12.81 -3.62
C VAL A 24 -3.33 -11.34 -3.97
N PHE A 25 -4.22 -10.53 -3.40
CA PHE A 25 -4.15 -9.08 -3.46
C PHE A 25 -3.61 -8.57 -2.12
N PHE A 26 -2.33 -8.25 -2.09
CA PHE A 26 -1.67 -7.79 -0.88
C PHE A 26 -1.70 -6.27 -0.79
N ALA A 27 -2.51 -5.75 0.12
CA ALA A 27 -2.64 -4.33 0.43
C ALA A 27 -2.52 -4.04 1.94
N ALA A 28 -2.03 -5.01 2.73
CA ALA A 28 -1.88 -4.84 4.17
C ALA A 28 -0.78 -3.82 4.48
N PHE A 29 -1.07 -2.95 5.44
CA PHE A 29 -0.16 -1.91 5.89
C PHE A 29 -0.30 -1.69 7.40
N GLN A 30 0.82 -1.65 8.10
CA GLN A 30 0.87 -1.26 9.49
C GLN A 30 1.51 0.11 9.62
N PRO A 31 0.76 1.13 10.06
CA PRO A 31 1.31 2.44 10.32
C PRO A 31 2.33 2.38 11.46
N GLY A 32 3.46 3.07 11.32
CA GLY A 32 4.41 3.26 12.42
C GLY A 32 3.87 4.27 13.42
N ALA A 33 4.16 4.05 14.69
CA ALA A 33 3.86 5.00 15.74
C ALA A 33 5.09 5.88 15.99
N GLY A 34 5.08 7.14 15.54
CA GLY A 34 5.96 8.18 16.09
C GLY A 34 7.33 8.39 15.44
N ALA A 35 8.43 8.37 16.19
CA ALA A 35 9.73 8.92 15.86
C ALA A 35 10.55 8.12 14.82
N ALA A 36 11.61 8.72 14.29
CA ALA A 36 12.50 8.13 13.28
C ALA A 36 13.09 6.75 13.65
N ALA A 37 13.28 6.45 14.94
CA ALA A 37 13.71 5.14 15.41
C ALA A 37 12.69 4.03 15.13
N ASP A 38 11.41 4.37 15.01
CA ASP A 38 10.34 3.43 14.68
C ASP A 38 10.24 3.18 13.16
N TYR A 39 10.91 3.99 12.35
CA TYR A 39 10.85 3.85 10.90
C TYR A 39 11.49 2.54 10.41
N ALA A 40 12.65 2.17 10.95
CA ALA A 40 13.30 0.90 10.60
C ALA A 40 12.46 -0.30 11.05
N LYS A 41 11.85 -0.24 12.23
CA LYS A 41 10.93 -1.27 12.72
C LYS A 41 9.67 -1.36 11.83
N ASN A 42 9.16 -0.21 11.40
CA ASN A 42 8.01 -0.14 10.51
C ASN A 42 8.31 -0.75 9.13
N ILE A 43 9.52 -0.55 8.61
CA ILE A 43 9.98 -1.17 7.35
C ILE A 43 9.98 -2.69 7.49
N ALA A 44 10.62 -3.22 8.53
CA ALA A 44 10.68 -4.65 8.78
C ALA A 44 9.26 -5.25 8.96
N ALA A 45 8.42 -4.63 9.78
CA ALA A 45 7.06 -5.10 10.01
C ALA A 45 6.24 -5.16 8.71
N ASN A 46 6.27 -4.10 7.89
CA ASN A 46 5.52 -4.09 6.63
C ASN A 46 6.06 -5.08 5.60
N ARG A 47 7.37 -5.36 5.59
CA ARG A 47 7.93 -6.45 4.81
C ARG A 47 7.43 -7.81 5.32
N ASP A 48 7.46 -8.02 6.62
CA ASP A 48 7.12 -9.31 7.25
C ASP A 48 5.62 -9.63 7.10
N LEU A 49 4.73 -8.63 7.07
CA LEU A 49 3.32 -8.85 6.69
C LEU A 49 3.20 -9.54 5.32
N LEU A 50 3.95 -9.10 4.31
CA LEU A 50 3.96 -9.71 2.99
C LEU A 50 4.60 -11.10 3.03
N VAL A 51 5.77 -11.22 3.64
CA VAL A 51 6.54 -12.46 3.74
C VAL A 51 5.69 -13.57 4.33
N ASN A 52 5.08 -13.32 5.48
CA ASN A 52 4.31 -14.32 6.22
C ASN A 52 3.04 -14.72 5.47
N SER A 53 2.32 -13.74 4.92
CA SER A 53 1.06 -14.03 4.20
C SER A 53 1.30 -14.80 2.89
N VAL A 54 2.23 -14.32 2.04
CA VAL A 54 2.48 -14.96 0.74
C VAL A 54 3.14 -16.32 0.92
N SER A 55 4.08 -16.47 1.87
CA SER A 55 4.69 -17.76 2.15
C SER A 55 3.69 -18.80 2.66
N ALA A 56 2.75 -18.36 3.52
CA ALA A 56 1.72 -19.26 4.03
C ALA A 56 0.75 -19.71 2.92
N ILE A 57 0.33 -18.79 2.05
CA ILE A 57 -0.60 -19.11 0.95
C ILE A 57 0.10 -19.94 -0.13
N ASP A 58 1.34 -19.63 -0.49
CA ASP A 58 2.13 -20.42 -1.43
C ASP A 58 2.31 -21.88 -0.97
N LYS A 59 2.44 -22.07 0.35
CA LYS A 59 2.51 -23.42 0.94
C LYS A 59 1.14 -24.12 0.97
N ALA A 60 0.06 -23.36 1.18
CA ALA A 60 -1.29 -23.89 1.29
C ALA A 60 -1.88 -24.24 -0.07
N SER A 61 -1.69 -23.40 -1.08
CA SER A 61 -2.34 -23.54 -2.38
C SER A 61 -1.37 -23.90 -3.51
N ALA A 62 -1.56 -25.10 -4.07
CA ALA A 62 -0.92 -25.47 -5.33
C ALA A 62 -1.53 -24.79 -6.57
N ARG A 63 -2.62 -24.03 -6.38
CA ARG A 63 -3.36 -23.35 -7.44
C ARG A 63 -3.03 -21.86 -7.54
N LEU A 64 -2.06 -21.38 -6.76
CA LEU A 64 -1.66 -19.97 -6.82
C LEU A 64 -1.15 -19.63 -8.22
N GLU A 65 -1.74 -18.62 -8.85
CA GLU A 65 -1.43 -18.16 -10.19
C GLU A 65 -0.76 -16.79 -10.16
N ARG A 66 -1.20 -15.90 -9.24
CA ARG A 66 -0.70 -14.53 -9.20
C ARG A 66 -0.73 -13.88 -7.82
N VAL A 67 0.32 -13.12 -7.53
CA VAL A 67 0.37 -12.18 -6.39
C VAL A 67 0.36 -10.75 -6.91
N VAL A 68 -0.60 -9.94 -6.45
CA VAL A 68 -0.71 -8.51 -6.74
C VAL A 68 -0.23 -7.75 -5.51
N LEU A 69 0.90 -7.08 -5.62
CA LEU A 69 1.45 -6.23 -4.56
C LEU A 69 0.99 -4.79 -4.78
N VAL A 70 0.21 -4.26 -3.84
CA VAL A 70 -0.23 -2.86 -3.88
C VAL A 70 0.75 -2.01 -3.08
N THR A 71 1.43 -1.10 -3.77
CA THR A 71 2.36 -0.14 -3.18
C THR A 71 1.83 1.28 -3.34
N GLY A 72 2.58 2.21 -3.91
CA GLY A 72 2.11 3.56 -4.18
C GLY A 72 3.24 4.53 -4.53
N THR A 73 2.90 5.80 -4.66
CA THR A 73 3.83 6.84 -5.13
C THR A 73 4.99 7.14 -4.18
N LYS A 74 4.96 6.65 -2.95
CA LYS A 74 6.14 6.66 -2.07
C LYS A 74 7.32 5.87 -2.67
N TYR A 75 7.08 4.98 -3.63
CA TYR A 75 8.12 4.35 -4.42
C TYR A 75 9.02 5.39 -5.10
N TYR A 76 8.43 6.47 -5.62
CA TYR A 76 9.11 7.57 -6.29
C TYR A 76 9.61 8.68 -5.36
N GLY A 77 9.44 8.51 -4.04
CA GLY A 77 9.83 9.51 -3.06
C GLY A 77 8.82 10.63 -2.82
N SER A 78 7.54 10.44 -3.17
CA SER A 78 6.48 11.45 -3.00
C SER A 78 6.37 12.01 -1.57
N HIS A 79 6.79 11.26 -0.56
CA HIS A 79 6.83 11.67 0.85
C HIS A 79 8.07 12.48 1.22
N LEU A 80 9.07 12.57 0.33
CA LEU A 80 10.30 13.32 0.53
C LEU A 80 10.26 14.71 -0.13
N GLY A 81 9.37 14.88 -1.13
CA GLY A 81 9.23 16.13 -1.87
C GLY A 81 8.81 15.92 -3.31
N PRO A 82 8.97 16.94 -4.15
CA PRO A 82 8.70 16.82 -5.58
C PRO A 82 9.52 15.72 -6.24
N TYR A 83 8.88 14.96 -7.11
CA TYR A 83 9.51 13.90 -7.88
C TYR A 83 9.14 14.04 -9.37
N LYS A 84 9.82 13.32 -10.24
CA LYS A 84 9.59 13.36 -11.69
C LYS A 84 8.15 12.98 -12.03
N THR A 85 7.48 13.81 -12.82
CA THR A 85 6.14 13.57 -13.37
C THR A 85 6.13 13.81 -14.89
N PRO A 86 5.46 12.98 -15.65
CA PRO A 86 4.81 11.73 -15.24
C PRO A 86 5.81 10.68 -14.73
N ALA A 87 5.46 9.99 -13.66
CA ALA A 87 6.22 8.86 -13.17
C ALA A 87 6.08 7.66 -14.13
N ARG A 88 7.12 6.87 -14.26
CA ARG A 88 7.16 5.67 -15.09
C ARG A 88 7.55 4.46 -14.27
N GLU A 89 7.20 3.27 -14.72
CA GLU A 89 7.50 2.02 -14.01
C GLU A 89 9.01 1.75 -13.93
N ASP A 90 9.77 2.20 -14.93
CA ASP A 90 11.22 2.09 -15.03
C ASP A 90 12.00 3.23 -14.36
N ASP A 91 11.31 4.19 -13.75
CA ASP A 91 12.00 5.25 -13.01
C ASP A 91 12.77 4.65 -11.81
N PRO A 92 13.99 5.16 -11.54
CA PRO A 92 14.84 4.62 -10.48
C PRO A 92 14.21 4.82 -9.10
N ARG A 93 14.54 3.93 -8.17
CA ARG A 93 14.20 4.09 -6.76
C ARG A 93 14.86 5.34 -6.19
N HIS A 94 14.15 6.05 -5.31
CA HIS A 94 14.76 7.16 -4.56
C HIS A 94 15.83 6.64 -3.58
N ALA A 95 16.77 7.51 -3.22
CA ALA A 95 17.72 7.22 -2.15
C ALA A 95 17.00 7.25 -0.79
N GLY A 96 17.09 6.17 -0.05
CA GLY A 96 16.49 6.05 1.28
C GLY A 96 15.72 4.73 1.46
N ALA A 97 15.58 4.35 2.71
CA ALA A 97 14.88 3.12 3.06
C ALA A 97 13.37 3.24 2.78
N ASN A 98 12.80 2.18 2.23
CA ASN A 98 11.37 2.13 1.92
C ASN A 98 10.91 0.67 1.94
N TYR A 99 9.90 0.36 2.75
CA TYR A 99 9.41 -1.02 2.86
C TYR A 99 8.87 -1.57 1.52
N TYR A 100 8.44 -0.72 0.59
CA TYR A 100 8.08 -1.17 -0.76
C TYR A 100 9.27 -1.82 -1.47
N PHE A 101 10.48 -1.27 -1.28
CA PHE A 101 11.68 -1.84 -1.91
C PHE A 101 11.99 -3.22 -1.33
N ASP A 102 11.90 -3.36 -0.01
CA ASP A 102 12.14 -4.65 0.66
C ASP A 102 11.09 -5.70 0.27
N GLN A 103 9.83 -5.28 0.13
CA GLN A 103 8.74 -6.14 -0.35
C GLN A 103 8.97 -6.61 -1.78
N ILE A 104 9.33 -5.69 -2.69
CA ILE A 104 9.60 -6.00 -4.10
C ILE A 104 10.79 -6.93 -4.22
N ASP A 105 11.89 -6.65 -3.52
CA ASP A 105 13.12 -7.43 -3.57
C ASP A 105 12.88 -8.85 -3.06
N TRP A 106 12.18 -8.96 -1.93
CA TRP A 106 11.81 -10.27 -1.39
C TRP A 106 10.90 -11.04 -2.35
N LEU A 107 9.85 -10.43 -2.85
CA LEU A 107 8.88 -11.09 -3.75
C LEU A 107 9.53 -11.52 -5.06
N THR A 108 10.41 -10.68 -5.62
CA THR A 108 11.22 -11.00 -6.80
C THR A 108 12.10 -12.23 -6.57
N ALA A 109 12.73 -12.30 -5.40
CA ALA A 109 13.60 -13.44 -5.06
C ALA A 109 12.78 -14.69 -4.75
N PHE A 110 11.68 -14.56 -4.02
CA PHE A 110 10.85 -15.69 -3.57
C PHE A 110 10.10 -16.35 -4.70
N GLN A 111 9.69 -15.59 -5.72
CA GLN A 111 8.94 -16.09 -6.87
C GLN A 111 9.80 -16.96 -7.82
N ARG A 112 11.13 -16.82 -7.79
CA ARG A 112 12.00 -17.55 -8.73
C ARG A 112 11.76 -19.05 -8.69
N GLY A 113 11.47 -19.63 -9.87
CA GLY A 113 11.21 -21.07 -10.03
C GLY A 113 9.84 -21.52 -9.57
N LYS A 114 8.95 -20.63 -9.21
CA LYS A 114 7.57 -20.95 -8.86
C LYS A 114 6.64 -20.83 -10.07
N PRO A 115 5.52 -21.57 -10.10
CA PRO A 115 4.59 -21.59 -11.24
C PRO A 115 3.71 -20.36 -11.35
N TRP A 116 3.65 -19.51 -10.33
CA TRP A 116 2.86 -18.27 -10.31
C TRP A 116 3.73 -17.06 -10.63
N ASP A 117 3.09 -15.98 -11.08
CA ASP A 117 3.74 -14.70 -11.32
C ASP A 117 3.32 -13.63 -10.30
N TRP A 118 3.87 -12.41 -10.42
CA TRP A 118 3.45 -11.29 -9.60
C TRP A 118 3.48 -9.98 -10.38
N VAL A 119 2.69 -9.02 -9.91
CA VAL A 119 2.62 -7.67 -10.46
C VAL A 119 2.57 -6.66 -9.32
N GLU A 120 3.22 -5.52 -9.52
CA GLU A 120 3.13 -4.37 -8.62
C GLU A 120 2.16 -3.33 -9.18
N LEU A 121 1.23 -2.86 -8.33
CA LEU A 121 0.37 -1.73 -8.62
C LEU A 121 0.80 -0.54 -7.76
N ARG A 122 1.06 0.59 -8.39
CA ARG A 122 1.47 1.84 -7.74
C ARG A 122 0.39 2.92 -7.83
N PRO A 123 -0.78 2.72 -7.22
CA PRO A 123 -1.83 3.72 -7.26
C PRO A 123 -1.38 5.00 -6.56
N GLN A 124 -1.95 6.12 -7.00
CA GLN A 124 -1.69 7.42 -6.37
C GLN A 124 -2.57 7.59 -5.13
N THR A 125 -3.70 8.20 -5.29
CA THR A 125 -4.68 8.39 -4.22
C THR A 125 -5.87 7.50 -4.51
N LEU A 126 -6.17 6.60 -3.60
CA LEU A 126 -7.34 5.75 -3.71
C LEU A 126 -8.55 6.49 -3.12
N CYS A 127 -9.57 6.67 -3.94
CA CYS A 127 -10.85 7.21 -3.53
C CYS A 127 -11.89 6.09 -3.59
N GLY A 128 -12.39 5.70 -2.43
CA GLY A 128 -13.41 4.68 -2.32
C GLY A 128 -14.19 4.82 -1.03
N PHE A 129 -15.32 4.13 -0.96
CA PHE A 129 -16.10 4.05 0.25
C PHE A 129 -15.45 3.07 1.22
N ALA A 130 -14.77 3.59 2.24
CA ALA A 130 -14.10 2.81 3.27
C ALA A 130 -14.44 3.38 4.66
N PRO A 131 -15.51 2.91 5.30
CA PRO A 131 -15.90 3.36 6.63
C PRO A 131 -14.79 3.13 7.65
N GLY A 132 -14.52 4.14 8.48
CA GLY A 132 -13.50 4.06 9.54
C GLY A 132 -12.05 4.24 9.07
N THR A 133 -11.81 4.51 7.80
CA THR A 133 -10.47 4.76 7.27
C THR A 133 -10.05 6.19 7.50
N ALA A 134 -9.09 6.42 8.40
CA ALA A 134 -8.57 7.76 8.72
C ALA A 134 -7.79 8.41 7.56
N MET A 135 -7.32 7.63 6.59
CA MET A 135 -6.47 8.09 5.49
C MET A 135 -7.22 8.28 4.15
N SER A 136 -8.54 8.19 4.14
CA SER A 136 -9.31 8.45 2.92
C SER A 136 -9.53 9.94 2.73
N ILE A 137 -9.10 10.49 1.59
CA ILE A 137 -9.29 11.91 1.26
C ILE A 137 -10.76 12.23 0.93
N LEU A 138 -11.51 11.26 0.43
CA LEU A 138 -12.89 11.47 -0.01
C LEU A 138 -13.82 11.90 1.14
N PRO A 139 -13.85 11.24 2.30
CA PRO A 139 -14.61 11.72 3.46
C PRO A 139 -14.19 13.10 3.93
N ALA A 140 -12.89 13.41 3.90
CA ALA A 140 -12.40 14.74 4.29
C ALA A 140 -12.94 15.84 3.38
N ILE A 141 -12.91 15.63 2.06
CA ILE A 141 -13.50 16.56 1.08
C ILE A 141 -15.01 16.67 1.27
N ALA A 142 -15.71 15.54 1.48
CA ALA A 142 -17.15 15.53 1.64
C ALA A 142 -17.59 16.31 2.89
N VAL A 143 -16.91 16.10 4.02
CA VAL A 143 -17.19 16.85 5.27
C VAL A 143 -16.89 18.34 5.09
N TYR A 144 -15.76 18.69 4.48
CA TYR A 144 -15.42 20.08 4.20
C TYR A 144 -16.46 20.74 3.30
N ALA A 145 -16.92 20.04 2.25
CA ALA A 145 -17.96 20.55 1.36
C ALA A 145 -19.30 20.73 2.08
N ALA A 146 -19.70 19.78 2.94
CA ALA A 146 -20.93 19.86 3.71
C ALA A 146 -20.92 21.05 4.68
N ILE A 147 -19.82 21.26 5.41
CA ILE A 147 -19.65 22.39 6.32
C ILE A 147 -19.68 23.71 5.54
N SER A 148 -18.96 23.78 4.42
CA SER A 148 -18.95 25.01 3.59
C SER A 148 -20.35 25.34 3.10
N LYS A 149 -21.11 24.34 2.66
CA LYS A 149 -22.51 24.53 2.21
C LYS A 149 -23.40 25.02 3.34
N GLU A 150 -23.33 24.45 4.52
CA GLU A 150 -24.13 24.83 5.68
C GLU A 150 -23.85 26.28 6.12
N LEU A 151 -22.60 26.70 6.01
CA LEU A 151 -22.18 28.06 6.34
C LEU A 151 -22.39 29.06 5.19
N GLY A 152 -22.98 28.67 4.06
CA GLY A 152 -23.13 29.51 2.90
C GLY A 152 -21.83 30.00 2.26
N LEU A 153 -20.72 29.23 2.49
CA LEU A 153 -19.41 29.54 1.98
C LEU A 153 -19.13 28.81 0.67
N PRO A 154 -18.37 29.44 -0.26
CA PRO A 154 -17.92 28.72 -1.45
C PRO A 154 -16.94 27.60 -1.07
N LEU A 155 -17.04 26.45 -1.77
CA LEU A 155 -16.04 25.38 -1.66
C LEU A 155 -14.72 25.85 -2.30
N ARG A 156 -13.75 26.18 -1.49
CA ARG A 156 -12.42 26.62 -1.93
C ARG A 156 -11.39 25.52 -1.73
N PHE A 157 -10.41 25.47 -2.61
CA PHE A 157 -9.27 24.58 -2.43
C PHE A 157 -8.49 24.97 -1.16
N PRO A 158 -8.34 24.08 -0.16
CA PRO A 158 -7.76 24.43 1.14
C PRO A 158 -6.23 24.40 1.16
N GLY A 159 -5.59 24.11 0.03
CA GLY A 159 -4.13 23.97 -0.07
C GLY A 159 -3.40 25.31 -0.16
N LYS A 160 -2.06 25.23 -0.06
CA LYS A 160 -1.18 26.39 -0.24
C LYS A 160 -1.26 26.93 -1.67
N PRO A 161 -0.97 28.23 -1.90
CA PRO A 161 -0.73 28.74 -3.24
C PRO A 161 0.34 27.89 -3.96
N GLY A 162 0.06 27.48 -5.19
CA GLY A 162 0.93 26.57 -5.95
C GLY A 162 0.68 25.07 -5.75
N ALA A 163 0.12 24.65 -4.63
CA ALA A 163 -0.25 23.27 -4.42
C ALA A 163 -1.36 22.78 -5.38
N TYR A 164 -2.16 23.72 -5.89
CA TYR A 164 -3.17 23.46 -6.92
C TYR A 164 -2.58 22.80 -8.17
N ASN A 165 -1.37 23.20 -8.57
CA ASN A 165 -0.68 22.63 -9.73
C ASN A 165 -0.01 21.28 -9.45
N ALA A 166 -0.05 20.82 -8.20
CA ALA A 166 0.52 19.55 -7.76
C ALA A 166 -0.56 18.52 -7.41
N ILE A 167 -1.79 18.71 -7.91
CA ILE A 167 -2.86 17.73 -7.78
C ILE A 167 -2.55 16.54 -8.70
N TYR A 168 -2.46 15.39 -8.09
CA TYR A 168 -2.17 14.13 -8.76
C TYR A 168 -3.46 13.44 -9.23
N GLN A 169 -3.27 12.49 -10.12
CA GLN A 169 -4.34 11.60 -10.54
C GLN A 169 -4.90 10.82 -9.36
N VAL A 170 -6.20 10.68 -9.31
CA VAL A 170 -6.93 9.89 -8.32
C VAL A 170 -7.30 8.56 -8.97
N THR A 171 -7.12 7.47 -8.26
CA THR A 171 -7.52 6.12 -8.70
C THR A 171 -8.76 5.70 -7.91
N GLU A 172 -9.77 5.21 -8.59
CA GLU A 172 -10.96 4.57 -8.00
C GLU A 172 -10.72 3.10 -7.71
#